data_d534a575646a3ea97fd5eaab42c345a4
#
_entry.id   d534a575646a3ea97fd5eaab42c345a4
#
_cell.length_a   1.000
_cell.length_b   1.000
_cell.length_c   1.000
_cell.angle_alpha   90.00
_cell.angle_beta   90.00
_cell.angle_gamma   90.00
#
_symmetry.space_group_name_H-M   'P 1'
#
loop_
_entity.id
_entity.type
_entity.pdbx_description
1 polymer ?
#
loop_
_entity_poly.entity_id
_entity_poly.type
_entity_poly.pdbx_seq_one_letter_code
_entity_poly.pdbx_strand_id
1 'polypeptide(L)'
;MRVVATALASDIGEVVDYVPPRRRLTTGSHAEFVGALVHEFRGALASLKGASELLARRRADLDEAVLADLSRVVDRQAARVAWLVRLLEAVDGDGSSRRVEPVHGATVARQAAVATDVVLAVRADAERDEVVFPGDPERVRLGLEILFEALRSPDGVPGASMPSAGCVTVVAPALDLDEQQRRFALRSAFRVLDMEGCQLRVRTVGDQTRAEVRLGPCRR
;
A
#
# COMPACT_ATOMS: atom_id res chain seq x y z
N MET A 1 37.74 -30.27 22.89
CA MET A 1 36.36 -29.78 23.16
C MET A 1 36.03 -28.69 22.15
N ARG A 2 35.66 -29.12 20.94
CA ARG A 2 35.26 -28.30 19.79
C ARG A 2 34.13 -29.06 19.10
N VAL A 3 32.91 -28.79 19.41
CA VAL A 3 31.71 -29.07 18.60
C VAL A 3 30.57 -28.32 19.27
N VAL A 4 30.20 -27.17 18.80
CA VAL A 4 28.86 -26.54 18.77
C VAL A 4 29.03 -25.19 18.11
N ALA A 5 29.07 -25.13 16.81
CA ALA A 5 28.93 -23.92 16.02
C ALA A 5 28.71 -24.24 14.54
N THR A 6 27.79 -25.19 14.23
CA THR A 6 27.49 -25.49 12.82
C THR A 6 26.05 -25.96 12.64
N ALA A 7 25.11 -25.28 13.32
CA ALA A 7 23.68 -25.62 13.16
C ALA A 7 22.76 -24.38 13.24
N LEU A 8 23.18 -23.23 12.68
CA LEU A 8 22.35 -22.02 12.62
C LEU A 8 22.44 -21.30 11.26
N ALA A 9 22.88 -22.01 10.20
CA ALA A 9 23.06 -21.39 8.88
C ALA A 9 22.19 -22.04 7.77
N SER A 10 21.12 -22.76 8.12
CA SER A 10 20.31 -23.48 7.11
C SER A 10 18.86 -23.04 7.02
N ASP A 11 18.48 -21.94 7.63
CA ASP A 11 17.08 -21.46 7.58
C ASP A 11 16.99 -19.98 7.16
N ILE A 12 17.88 -19.55 6.26
CA ILE A 12 17.72 -18.29 5.55
C ILE A 12 16.82 -18.60 4.36
N GLY A 13 15.50 -18.56 4.60
CA GLY A 13 14.51 -18.57 3.54
C GLY A 13 14.85 -17.47 2.52
N GLU A 14 14.57 -17.74 1.27
CA GLU A 14 14.84 -16.87 0.13
C GLU A 14 14.39 -15.44 0.44
N VAL A 15 15.34 -14.54 0.69
CA VAL A 15 15.08 -13.13 0.97
C VAL A 15 14.84 -12.47 -0.38
N VAL A 16 13.59 -12.42 -0.80
CA VAL A 16 13.22 -11.57 -1.95
C VAL A 16 13.19 -10.12 -1.46
N ASP A 17 14.33 -9.46 -1.51
CA ASP A 17 14.42 -8.02 -1.30
C ASP A 17 13.76 -7.32 -2.50
N TYR A 18 12.51 -6.94 -2.37
CA TYR A 18 11.92 -5.97 -3.27
C TYR A 18 12.50 -4.60 -2.93
N VAL A 19 13.71 -4.35 -3.37
CA VAL A 19 14.29 -3.02 -3.47
C VAL A 19 13.92 -2.51 -4.85
N PRO A 20 12.96 -1.60 -4.98
CA PRO A 20 12.71 -1.00 -6.28
C PRO A 20 14.02 -0.38 -6.76
N PRO A 21 14.36 -0.54 -8.04
CA PRO A 21 15.61 -0.02 -8.57
C PRO A 21 15.71 1.48 -8.26
N ARG A 22 16.80 1.91 -7.61
CA ARG A 22 17.14 3.33 -7.34
C ARG A 22 17.40 4.12 -8.64
N ARG A 23 16.64 3.87 -9.68
CA ARG A 23 16.64 4.69 -10.88
C ARG A 23 15.79 5.94 -10.59
N ARG A 24 16.39 7.12 -10.71
CA ARG A 24 15.66 8.36 -10.96
C ARG A 24 14.55 8.00 -11.93
N LEU A 25 13.30 8.29 -11.54
CA LEU A 25 12.12 8.02 -12.36
C LEU A 25 12.38 8.65 -13.75
N THR A 26 12.82 7.82 -14.69
CA THR A 26 12.98 8.23 -16.09
C THR A 26 11.57 8.40 -16.66
N THR A 27 11.43 9.21 -17.69
CA THR A 27 10.15 9.47 -18.38
C THR A 27 9.42 8.15 -18.74
N GLY A 28 10.15 7.07 -19.03
CA GLY A 28 9.61 5.74 -19.26
C GLY A 28 8.88 5.14 -18.07
N SER A 29 9.38 5.33 -16.84
CA SER A 29 8.73 4.80 -15.64
C SER A 29 7.40 5.50 -15.31
N HIS A 30 7.24 6.77 -15.71
CA HIS A 30 5.97 7.49 -15.56
C HIS A 30 4.93 6.97 -16.58
N ALA A 31 5.29 6.82 -17.84
CA ALA A 31 4.41 6.30 -18.89
C ALA A 31 3.97 4.85 -18.59
N GLU A 32 4.89 4.00 -18.10
CA GLU A 32 4.56 2.65 -17.67
C GLU A 32 3.57 2.64 -16.50
N PHE A 33 3.76 3.52 -15.52
CA PHE A 33 2.85 3.64 -14.39
C PHE A 33 1.46 4.11 -14.84
N VAL A 34 1.38 5.15 -15.67
CA VAL A 34 0.12 5.65 -16.22
C VAL A 34 -0.55 4.58 -17.08
N GLY A 35 0.21 3.82 -17.88
CA GLY A 35 -0.31 2.68 -18.63
C GLY A 35 -0.94 1.61 -17.74
N ALA A 36 -0.27 1.25 -16.64
CA ALA A 36 -0.80 0.31 -15.65
C ALA A 36 -2.06 0.86 -14.95
N LEU A 37 -2.06 2.15 -14.59
CA LEU A 37 -3.21 2.82 -14.00
C LEU A 37 -4.43 2.79 -14.94
N VAL A 38 -4.24 3.11 -16.23
CA VAL A 38 -5.30 3.04 -17.25
C VAL A 38 -5.84 1.61 -17.39
N HIS A 39 -4.97 0.60 -17.32
CA HIS A 39 -5.38 -0.80 -17.37
C HIS A 39 -6.28 -1.17 -16.17
N GLU A 40 -5.89 -0.76 -14.96
CA GLU A 40 -6.68 -0.97 -13.74
C GLU A 40 -8.05 -0.27 -13.81
N PHE A 41 -8.09 0.97 -14.31
CA PHE A 41 -9.35 1.68 -14.55
C PHE A 41 -10.28 0.92 -15.50
N ARG A 42 -9.75 0.45 -16.63
CA ARG A 42 -10.54 -0.30 -17.61
C ARG A 42 -11.13 -1.57 -17.01
N GLY A 43 -10.35 -2.31 -16.22
CA GLY A 43 -10.80 -3.52 -15.54
C GLY A 43 -11.94 -3.24 -14.55
N ALA A 44 -11.75 -2.22 -13.70
CA ALA A 44 -12.77 -1.84 -12.72
C ALA A 44 -14.07 -1.36 -13.39
N LEU A 45 -13.96 -0.51 -14.42
CA LEU A 45 -15.12 -0.01 -15.16
C LEU A 45 -15.84 -1.10 -15.96
N ALA A 46 -15.12 -2.05 -16.56
CA ALA A 46 -15.73 -3.18 -17.26
C ALA A 46 -16.52 -4.08 -16.31
N SER A 47 -15.96 -4.38 -15.13
CA SER A 47 -16.64 -5.18 -14.09
C SER A 47 -17.88 -4.45 -13.55
N LEU A 48 -17.75 -3.14 -13.28
CA LEU A 48 -18.86 -2.29 -12.82
C LEU A 48 -19.99 -2.26 -13.85
N LYS A 49 -19.65 -2.05 -15.12
CA LYS A 49 -20.61 -2.04 -16.21
C LYS A 49 -21.33 -3.39 -16.36
N GLY A 50 -20.57 -4.50 -16.36
CA GLY A 50 -21.15 -5.85 -16.47
C GLY A 50 -22.13 -6.17 -15.33
N ALA A 51 -21.74 -5.88 -14.07
CA ALA A 51 -22.62 -6.08 -12.92
C ALA A 51 -23.88 -5.19 -12.99
N SER A 52 -23.72 -3.92 -13.36
CA SER A 52 -24.83 -2.97 -13.50
C SER A 52 -25.80 -3.38 -14.62
N GLU A 53 -25.29 -3.88 -15.75
CA GLU A 53 -26.13 -4.37 -16.85
C GLU A 53 -26.93 -5.62 -16.45
N LEU A 54 -26.33 -6.55 -15.71
CA LEU A 54 -27.04 -7.72 -15.19
C LEU A 54 -28.15 -7.31 -14.22
N LEU A 55 -27.87 -6.41 -13.29
CA LEU A 55 -28.87 -5.86 -12.37
C LEU A 55 -30.00 -5.15 -13.12
N ALA A 56 -29.70 -4.38 -14.16
CA ALA A 56 -30.71 -3.62 -14.90
C ALA A 56 -31.60 -4.52 -15.77
N ARG A 57 -31.02 -5.55 -16.43
CA ARG A 57 -31.71 -6.35 -17.42
C ARG A 57 -32.38 -7.61 -16.90
N ARG A 58 -31.88 -8.19 -15.80
CA ARG A 58 -32.30 -9.50 -15.30
C ARG A 58 -32.68 -9.53 -13.83
N ARG A 59 -32.93 -8.37 -13.22
CA ARG A 59 -33.25 -8.29 -11.79
C ARG A 59 -34.40 -9.20 -11.37
N ALA A 60 -35.40 -9.35 -12.22
CA ALA A 60 -36.58 -10.19 -11.92
C ALA A 60 -36.28 -11.69 -11.99
N ASP A 61 -35.21 -12.09 -12.70
CA ASP A 61 -34.84 -13.50 -12.93
C ASP A 61 -33.74 -13.98 -11.99
N LEU A 62 -33.17 -13.08 -11.17
CA LEU A 62 -32.05 -13.36 -10.26
C LEU A 62 -32.58 -13.63 -8.85
N ASP A 63 -32.01 -14.65 -8.20
CA ASP A 63 -32.26 -14.87 -6.79
C ASP A 63 -31.63 -13.80 -5.90
N GLU A 64 -32.08 -13.72 -4.65
CA GLU A 64 -31.63 -12.68 -3.70
C GLU A 64 -30.12 -12.77 -3.40
N ALA A 65 -29.54 -13.97 -3.37
CA ALA A 65 -28.13 -14.18 -3.13
C ALA A 65 -27.28 -13.61 -4.28
N VAL A 66 -27.67 -13.86 -5.52
CA VAL A 66 -27.00 -13.32 -6.71
C VAL A 66 -27.15 -11.80 -6.77
N LEU A 67 -28.33 -11.25 -6.41
CA LEU A 67 -28.52 -9.79 -6.33
C LEU A 67 -27.59 -9.15 -5.30
N ALA A 68 -27.48 -9.78 -4.12
CA ALA A 68 -26.56 -9.31 -3.08
C ALA A 68 -25.09 -9.38 -3.53
N ASP A 69 -24.69 -10.44 -4.24
CA ASP A 69 -23.34 -10.60 -4.77
C ASP A 69 -23.02 -9.53 -5.83
N LEU A 70 -23.94 -9.29 -6.77
CA LEU A 70 -23.77 -8.26 -7.79
C LEU A 70 -23.68 -6.86 -7.19
N SER A 71 -24.51 -6.56 -6.17
CA SER A 71 -24.44 -5.29 -5.45
C SER A 71 -23.08 -5.11 -4.78
N ARG A 72 -22.56 -6.16 -4.12
CA ARG A 72 -21.21 -6.13 -3.53
C ARG A 72 -20.10 -5.94 -4.57
N VAL A 73 -20.27 -6.49 -5.78
CA VAL A 73 -19.34 -6.24 -6.88
C VAL A 73 -19.39 -4.78 -7.30
N VAL A 74 -20.58 -4.19 -7.47
CA VAL A 74 -20.73 -2.77 -7.82
C VAL A 74 -20.07 -1.88 -6.80
N ASP A 75 -20.37 -2.08 -5.51
CA ASP A 75 -19.79 -1.27 -4.42
C ASP A 75 -18.26 -1.37 -4.38
N ARG A 76 -17.72 -2.59 -4.51
CA ARG A 76 -16.28 -2.84 -4.52
C ARG A 76 -15.60 -2.16 -5.71
N GLN A 77 -16.17 -2.25 -6.90
CA GLN A 77 -15.59 -1.64 -8.09
C GLN A 77 -15.73 -0.12 -8.07
N ALA A 78 -16.80 0.44 -7.55
CA ALA A 78 -16.96 1.87 -7.34
C ALA A 78 -15.91 2.41 -6.35
N ALA A 79 -15.70 1.73 -5.23
CA ALA A 79 -14.62 2.06 -4.29
C ALA A 79 -13.23 1.97 -4.94
N ARG A 80 -13.00 0.95 -5.80
CA ARG A 80 -11.76 0.81 -6.56
C ARG A 80 -11.54 1.99 -7.51
N VAL A 81 -12.56 2.41 -8.25
CA VAL A 81 -12.46 3.59 -9.15
C VAL A 81 -12.15 4.84 -8.35
N ALA A 82 -12.85 5.09 -7.24
CA ALA A 82 -12.58 6.25 -6.37
C ALA A 82 -11.15 6.25 -5.83
N TRP A 83 -10.62 5.09 -5.47
CA TRP A 83 -9.24 4.92 -5.03
C TRP A 83 -8.24 5.24 -6.18
N LEU A 84 -8.49 4.75 -7.40
CA LEU A 84 -7.64 5.02 -8.57
C LEU A 84 -7.63 6.51 -8.93
N VAL A 85 -8.76 7.23 -8.75
CA VAL A 85 -8.82 8.69 -8.93
C VAL A 85 -7.92 9.39 -7.93
N ARG A 86 -8.03 9.07 -6.63
CA ARG A 86 -7.15 9.65 -5.60
C ARG A 86 -5.66 9.39 -5.88
N LEU A 87 -5.35 8.18 -6.36
CA LEU A 87 -3.98 7.82 -6.75
C LEU A 87 -3.49 8.67 -7.92
N LEU A 88 -4.34 8.87 -8.94
CA LEU A 88 -4.02 9.73 -10.09
C LEU A 88 -3.75 11.17 -9.64
N GLU A 89 -4.63 11.74 -8.83
CA GLU A 89 -4.47 13.11 -8.28
C GLU A 89 -3.16 13.25 -7.50
N ALA A 90 -2.81 12.25 -6.69
CA ALA A 90 -1.58 12.25 -5.91
C ALA A 90 -0.32 12.17 -6.76
N VAL A 91 -0.35 11.46 -7.90
CA VAL A 91 0.82 11.21 -8.75
C VAL A 91 0.94 12.25 -9.86
N ASP A 92 -0.17 12.74 -10.40
CA ASP A 92 -0.22 13.64 -11.56
C ASP A 92 -0.14 15.11 -11.16
N GLY A 93 -0.24 15.41 -9.86
CA GLY A 93 -0.07 16.78 -9.36
C GLY A 93 1.28 17.34 -9.78
N ASP A 94 1.26 18.24 -10.76
CA ASP A 94 2.40 18.93 -11.36
C ASP A 94 3.15 19.89 -10.41
N GLY A 95 3.02 19.68 -9.09
CA GLY A 95 3.63 20.48 -8.04
C GLY A 95 2.87 21.78 -7.72
N SER A 96 1.93 22.21 -8.57
CA SER A 96 1.17 23.45 -8.34
C SER A 96 0.14 23.33 -7.23
N SER A 97 -0.33 22.13 -6.95
CA SER A 97 -1.27 21.82 -5.85
C SER A 97 -0.59 21.17 -4.62
N ARG A 98 0.74 21.00 -4.66
CA ARG A 98 1.46 20.38 -3.54
C ARG A 98 1.45 21.30 -2.32
N ARG A 99 0.75 20.88 -1.27
CA ARG A 99 0.84 21.51 0.04
C ARG A 99 2.10 21.02 0.74
N VAL A 100 3.10 21.87 0.85
CA VAL A 100 4.28 21.54 1.68
C VAL A 100 3.99 22.06 3.09
N GLU A 101 3.63 21.14 3.95
CA GLU A 101 3.34 21.40 5.36
C GLU A 101 4.22 20.52 6.26
N PRO A 102 4.33 20.83 7.56
CA PRO A 102 4.96 19.90 8.50
C PRO A 102 4.17 18.61 8.58
N VAL A 103 4.77 17.49 8.15
CA VAL A 103 4.20 16.15 8.26
C VAL A 103 4.60 15.54 9.60
N HIS A 104 3.61 15.29 10.43
CA HIS A 104 3.75 14.61 11.71
C HIS A 104 3.63 13.10 11.51
N GLY A 105 4.75 12.39 11.50
CA GLY A 105 4.83 10.99 11.07
C GLY A 105 3.91 10.05 11.83
N ALA A 106 3.84 10.16 13.17
CA ALA A 106 2.95 9.31 13.97
C ALA A 106 1.47 9.63 13.73
N THR A 107 1.13 10.90 13.57
CA THR A 107 -0.23 11.34 13.30
C THR A 107 -0.74 10.79 11.96
N VAL A 108 0.06 10.94 10.90
CA VAL A 108 -0.31 10.46 9.55
C VAL A 108 -0.40 8.93 9.52
N ALA A 109 0.50 8.22 10.21
CA ALA A 109 0.44 6.77 10.30
C ALA A 109 -0.82 6.27 11.02
N ARG A 110 -1.24 6.94 12.11
CA ARG A 110 -2.50 6.62 12.79
C ARG A 110 -3.73 6.88 11.91
N GLN A 111 -3.75 8.00 11.18
CA GLN A 111 -4.84 8.33 10.27
C GLN A 111 -4.97 7.27 9.16
N ALA A 112 -3.85 6.84 8.57
CA ALA A 112 -3.84 5.79 7.57
C ALA A 112 -4.33 4.44 8.14
N ALA A 113 -3.91 4.10 9.37
CA ALA A 113 -4.32 2.88 10.05
C ALA A 113 -5.83 2.87 10.32
N VAL A 114 -6.39 3.99 10.79
CA VAL A 114 -7.84 4.13 11.00
C VAL A 114 -8.61 4.02 9.70
N ALA A 115 -8.14 4.68 8.63
CA ALA A 115 -8.80 4.64 7.32
C ALA A 115 -8.84 3.24 6.69
N THR A 116 -7.90 2.37 7.07
CA THR A 116 -7.79 1.01 6.54
C THR A 116 -8.15 -0.08 7.57
N ASP A 117 -8.69 0.29 8.70
CA ASP A 117 -9.04 -0.65 9.79
C ASP A 117 -7.86 -1.55 10.21
N VAL A 118 -6.66 -0.96 10.26
CA VAL A 118 -5.41 -1.61 10.71
C VAL A 118 -5.11 -1.17 12.13
N VAL A 119 -4.78 -2.11 12.99
CA VAL A 119 -4.33 -1.81 14.37
C VAL A 119 -2.85 -1.40 14.32
N LEU A 120 -2.57 -0.13 14.65
CA LEU A 120 -1.21 0.40 14.72
C LEU A 120 -0.74 0.48 16.19
N ALA A 121 0.23 -0.35 16.54
CA ALA A 121 0.90 -0.26 17.83
C ALA A 121 2.04 0.77 17.80
N VAL A 122 1.90 1.86 18.54
CA VAL A 122 2.93 2.91 18.62
C VAL A 122 3.67 2.78 19.95
N ARG A 123 5.01 2.71 19.90
CA ARG A 123 5.82 2.73 21.12
C ARG A 123 5.86 4.14 21.73
N ALA A 124 5.93 4.22 23.04
CA ALA A 124 5.92 5.49 23.77
C ALA A 124 7.12 6.41 23.43
N ASP A 125 8.27 5.84 23.10
CA ASP A 125 9.44 6.58 22.62
C ASP A 125 9.21 7.14 21.19
N ALA A 126 8.55 6.38 20.30
CA ALA A 126 8.19 6.85 18.97
C ALA A 126 7.17 8.01 19.00
N GLU A 127 6.37 8.13 20.05
CA GLU A 127 5.47 9.27 20.25
C GLU A 127 6.21 10.52 20.77
N ARG A 128 7.17 10.33 21.67
CA ARG A 128 7.91 11.45 22.27
C ARG A 128 8.88 12.12 21.29
N ASP A 129 9.51 11.29 20.46
CA ASP A 129 10.51 11.71 19.47
C ASP A 129 9.87 11.81 18.09
N GLU A 130 8.67 12.37 17.98
CA GLU A 130 7.93 12.46 16.75
C GLU A 130 8.77 13.06 15.62
N VAL A 131 8.85 12.34 14.50
CA VAL A 131 9.51 12.85 13.29
C VAL A 131 8.59 13.81 12.58
N VAL A 132 9.05 15.03 12.42
CA VAL A 132 8.39 16.08 11.61
C VAL A 132 9.28 16.40 10.42
N PHE A 133 8.69 16.39 9.22
CA PHE A 133 9.41 16.69 7.98
C PHE A 133 8.51 17.46 7.01
N PRO A 134 9.09 18.27 6.09
CA PRO A 134 8.33 18.99 5.09
C PRO A 134 7.81 18.02 4.02
N GLY A 135 6.51 18.06 3.74
CA GLY A 135 5.89 17.19 2.76
C GLY A 135 4.40 17.47 2.63
N ASP A 136 3.70 16.63 1.87
CA ASP A 136 2.26 16.65 1.76
C ASP A 136 1.68 15.54 2.65
N PRO A 137 1.01 15.89 3.78
CA PRO A 137 0.50 14.91 4.72
C PRO A 137 -0.55 13.98 4.09
N GLU A 138 -1.37 14.47 3.15
CA GLU A 138 -2.39 13.65 2.48
C GLU A 138 -1.75 12.62 1.55
N ARG A 139 -0.67 12.97 0.87
CA ARG A 139 0.10 12.03 0.04
C ARG A 139 0.78 10.96 0.88
N VAL A 140 1.41 11.33 1.99
CA VAL A 140 2.03 10.35 2.89
C VAL A 140 0.96 9.41 3.46
N ARG A 141 -0.18 9.94 3.88
CA ARG A 141 -1.33 9.16 4.36
C ARG A 141 -1.80 8.18 3.29
N LEU A 142 -2.04 8.65 2.07
CA LEU A 142 -2.47 7.81 0.95
C LEU A 142 -1.45 6.70 0.64
N GLY A 143 -0.15 7.02 0.64
CA GLY A 143 0.89 6.02 0.42
C GLY A 143 0.89 4.91 1.48
N LEU A 144 0.64 5.25 2.74
CA LEU A 144 0.50 4.27 3.82
C LEU A 144 -0.80 3.48 3.71
N GLU A 145 -1.94 4.11 3.37
CA GLU A 145 -3.21 3.43 3.12
C GLU A 145 -3.07 2.37 2.02
N ILE A 146 -2.44 2.75 0.90
CA ILE A 146 -2.17 1.82 -0.22
C ILE A 146 -1.31 0.65 0.24
N LEU A 147 -0.29 0.91 1.06
CA LEU A 147 0.59 -0.13 1.59
C LEU A 147 -0.18 -1.09 2.50
N PHE A 148 -0.99 -0.58 3.42
CA PHE A 148 -1.77 -1.40 4.34
C PHE A 148 -2.76 -2.29 3.58
N GLU A 149 -3.44 -1.75 2.58
CA GLU A 149 -4.34 -2.52 1.72
C GLU A 149 -3.60 -3.55 0.85
N ALA A 150 -2.42 -3.21 0.31
CA ALA A 150 -1.61 -4.13 -0.48
C ALA A 150 -1.12 -5.35 0.34
N LEU A 151 -0.94 -5.17 1.64
CA LEU A 151 -0.51 -6.23 2.56
C LEU A 151 -1.66 -6.93 3.28
N ARG A 152 -2.90 -6.55 2.99
CA ARG A 152 -4.09 -7.24 3.50
C ARG A 152 -4.19 -8.63 2.87
N SER A 153 -4.39 -9.64 3.71
CA SER A 153 -4.64 -11.02 3.29
C SER A 153 -6.14 -11.34 3.42
N PRO A 154 -6.67 -12.27 2.61
CA PRO A 154 -8.00 -12.85 2.87
C PRO A 154 -8.11 -13.45 4.28
N ASP A 155 -7.01 -13.93 4.83
CA ASP A 155 -6.95 -14.60 6.13
C ASP A 155 -6.76 -13.66 7.31
N GLY A 156 -6.60 -12.34 7.07
CA GLY A 156 -6.46 -11.40 8.16
C GLY A 156 -5.96 -10.01 7.78
N VAL A 157 -6.09 -9.10 8.75
CA VAL A 157 -5.57 -7.74 8.68
C VAL A 157 -4.09 -7.76 9.06
N PRO A 158 -3.21 -7.05 8.35
CA PRO A 158 -1.81 -6.97 8.71
C PRO A 158 -1.62 -6.30 10.09
N GLY A 159 -0.63 -6.76 10.84
CA GLY A 159 -0.17 -6.07 12.05
C GLY A 159 0.73 -4.89 11.67
N ALA A 160 0.44 -3.71 12.22
CA ALA A 160 1.29 -2.54 12.02
C ALA A 160 1.87 -2.04 13.34
N SER A 161 3.09 -1.53 13.32
CA SER A 161 3.75 -0.96 14.49
C SER A 161 4.67 0.21 14.12
N MET A 162 4.88 1.11 15.07
CA MET A 162 5.94 2.12 15.02
C MET A 162 6.98 1.80 16.11
N PRO A 163 8.02 1.01 15.77
CA PRO A 163 9.04 0.61 16.72
C PRO A 163 9.99 1.75 17.13
N SER A 164 10.06 2.79 16.33
CA SER A 164 10.85 4.01 16.60
C SER A 164 10.25 5.19 15.87
N ALA A 165 10.65 6.40 16.25
CA ALA A 165 10.23 7.62 15.59
C ALA A 165 10.51 7.55 14.06
N GLY A 166 9.51 7.87 13.28
CA GLY A 166 9.61 7.88 11.81
C GLY A 166 9.78 6.52 11.12
N CYS A 167 9.57 5.41 11.81
CA CYS A 167 9.61 4.08 11.21
C CYS A 167 8.27 3.35 11.41
N VAL A 168 7.59 3.03 10.33
CA VAL A 168 6.38 2.19 10.33
C VAL A 168 6.76 0.81 9.82
N THR A 169 6.46 -0.21 10.59
CA THR A 169 6.64 -1.62 10.22
C THR A 169 5.29 -2.28 10.07
N VAL A 170 5.08 -2.96 8.96
CA VAL A 170 3.87 -3.75 8.69
C VAL A 170 4.27 -5.19 8.51
N VAL A 171 3.58 -6.10 9.19
CA VAL A 171 3.80 -7.54 9.09
C VAL A 171 2.50 -8.22 8.70
N ALA A 172 2.56 -9.05 7.67
CA ALA A 172 1.47 -9.85 7.17
C ALA A 172 1.93 -11.31 7.00
N PRO A 173 1.01 -12.29 6.90
CA PRO A 173 1.35 -13.63 6.42
C PRO A 173 2.10 -13.56 5.09
N ALA A 174 2.80 -14.65 4.71
CA ALA A 174 3.47 -14.70 3.41
C ALA A 174 2.47 -14.44 2.27
N LEU A 175 2.79 -13.44 1.46
CA LEU A 175 1.94 -12.98 0.37
C LEU A 175 2.67 -13.19 -0.95
N ASP A 176 1.92 -13.59 -1.99
CA ASP A 176 2.44 -13.52 -3.35
C ASP A 176 2.58 -12.04 -3.77
N LEU A 177 3.82 -11.55 -3.69
CA LEU A 177 4.14 -10.18 -4.07
C LEU A 177 4.09 -9.96 -5.59
N ASP A 178 4.04 -11.04 -6.35
CA ASP A 178 3.97 -11.01 -7.81
C ASP A 178 2.54 -11.02 -8.35
N GLU A 179 1.55 -11.25 -7.50
CA GLU A 179 0.15 -11.04 -7.87
C GLU A 179 -0.03 -9.65 -8.47
N GLN A 180 -0.62 -9.57 -9.66
CA GLN A 180 -0.67 -8.34 -10.48
C GLN A 180 -1.23 -7.14 -9.70
N GLN A 181 -2.34 -7.33 -8.98
CA GLN A 181 -2.99 -6.24 -8.23
C GLN A 181 -2.12 -5.77 -7.06
N ARG A 182 -1.51 -6.72 -6.33
CA ARG A 182 -0.63 -6.42 -5.21
C ARG A 182 0.64 -5.73 -5.67
N ARG A 183 1.25 -6.21 -6.75
CA ARG A 183 2.41 -5.57 -7.37
C ARG A 183 2.11 -4.13 -7.80
N PHE A 184 0.94 -3.89 -8.40
CA PHE A 184 0.51 -2.53 -8.76
C PHE A 184 0.34 -1.65 -7.52
N ALA A 185 -0.34 -2.14 -6.47
CA ALA A 185 -0.54 -1.39 -5.23
C ALA A 185 0.80 -1.07 -4.53
N LEU A 186 1.73 -2.04 -4.43
CA LEU A 186 3.05 -1.80 -3.84
C LEU A 186 3.87 -0.78 -4.63
N ARG A 187 3.84 -0.82 -5.96
CA ARG A 187 4.50 0.19 -6.82
C ARG A 187 3.88 1.56 -6.62
N SER A 188 2.56 1.63 -6.46
CA SER A 188 1.84 2.87 -6.19
C SER A 188 2.20 3.46 -4.82
N ALA A 189 2.18 2.64 -3.76
CA ALA A 189 2.61 3.05 -2.43
C ALA A 189 4.05 3.57 -2.45
N PHE A 190 4.96 2.82 -3.07
CA PHE A 190 6.35 3.23 -3.22
C PHE A 190 6.46 4.59 -3.90
N ARG A 191 5.79 4.79 -5.04
CA ARG A 191 5.86 6.02 -5.81
C ARG A 191 5.37 7.22 -5.00
N VAL A 192 4.20 7.10 -4.38
CA VAL A 192 3.61 8.19 -3.59
C VAL A 192 4.49 8.55 -2.39
N LEU A 193 5.01 7.54 -1.68
CA LEU A 193 5.90 7.75 -0.53
C LEU A 193 7.27 8.34 -0.93
N ASP A 194 7.84 7.88 -2.06
CA ASP A 194 9.13 8.38 -2.56
C ASP A 194 9.06 9.86 -2.99
N MET A 195 7.93 10.29 -3.55
CA MET A 195 7.68 11.71 -3.87
C MET A 195 7.77 12.63 -2.65
N GLU A 196 7.47 12.12 -1.46
CA GLU A 196 7.54 12.83 -0.19
C GLU A 196 8.85 12.54 0.58
N GLY A 197 9.82 11.89 -0.07
CA GLY A 197 11.13 11.57 0.51
C GLY A 197 11.10 10.42 1.53
N CYS A 198 9.99 9.69 1.63
CA CYS A 198 9.88 8.50 2.45
C CYS A 198 10.52 7.29 1.74
N GLN A 199 11.01 6.33 2.52
CA GLN A 199 11.60 5.11 1.97
C GLN A 199 10.75 3.90 2.33
N LEU A 200 10.35 3.11 1.33
CA LEU A 200 9.64 1.84 1.51
C LEU A 200 10.58 0.67 1.16
N ARG A 201 10.61 -0.34 2.01
CA ARG A 201 11.23 -1.64 1.75
C ARG A 201 10.22 -2.73 2.05
N VAL A 202 10.07 -3.67 1.13
CA VAL A 202 9.20 -4.84 1.32
C VAL A 202 10.03 -6.10 1.09
N ARG A 203 9.91 -7.06 1.99
CA ARG A 203 10.61 -8.35 1.88
C ARG A 203 9.74 -9.48 2.44
N THR A 204 9.88 -10.65 1.88
CA THR A 204 9.33 -11.88 2.45
C THR A 204 10.45 -12.63 3.17
N VAL A 205 10.19 -13.01 4.41
CA VAL A 205 11.12 -13.77 5.25
C VAL A 205 10.35 -14.95 5.85
N GLY A 206 10.66 -16.15 5.42
CA GLY A 206 9.91 -17.33 5.83
C GLY A 206 8.44 -17.25 5.43
N ASP A 207 7.56 -17.39 6.41
CA ASP A 207 6.10 -17.35 6.27
C ASP A 207 5.50 -15.95 6.44
N GLN A 208 6.33 -14.90 6.44
CA GLN A 208 5.87 -13.52 6.66
C GLN A 208 6.35 -12.57 5.57
N THR A 209 5.46 -11.66 5.20
CA THR A 209 5.81 -10.46 4.42
C THR A 209 5.94 -9.28 5.37
N ARG A 210 7.08 -8.60 5.31
CA ARG A 210 7.38 -7.43 6.14
C ARG A 210 7.65 -6.22 5.26
N ALA A 211 6.94 -5.12 5.54
CA ALA A 211 7.22 -3.82 4.96
C ALA A 211 7.73 -2.86 6.03
N GLU A 212 8.74 -2.07 5.68
CA GLU A 212 9.30 -1.01 6.52
C GLU A 212 9.23 0.32 5.77
N VAL A 213 8.57 1.30 6.35
CA VAL A 213 8.51 2.67 5.84
C VAL A 213 9.30 3.57 6.77
N ARG A 214 10.30 4.25 6.24
CA ARG A 214 10.96 5.35 6.92
C ARG A 214 10.34 6.65 6.45
N LEU A 215 9.72 7.35 7.39
CA LEU A 215 9.06 8.63 7.15
C LEU A 215 10.09 9.76 7.18
N GLY A 216 10.02 10.62 6.16
CA GLY A 216 10.92 11.76 6.02
C GLY A 216 12.23 11.48 5.28
N PRO A 217 12.96 12.56 4.92
CA PRO A 217 14.19 12.46 4.16
C PRO A 217 15.26 11.72 4.96
N CYS A 218 15.89 10.73 4.32
CA CYS A 218 17.05 10.06 4.91
C CYS A 218 18.16 11.09 5.15
N ARG A 219 18.48 11.39 6.41
CA ARG A 219 19.74 12.08 6.71
C ARG A 219 20.88 11.15 6.26
N ARG A 220 21.58 11.58 5.22
CA ARG A 220 22.83 10.93 4.77
C ARG A 220 23.93 11.16 5.78
#